data_864a2ff2560220f1795a4078ceabdf7d
#
_entry.id   864a2ff2560220f1795a4078ceabdf7d
#
_cell.length_a   1.000
_cell.length_b   1.000
_cell.length_c   1.000
_cell.angle_alpha   90.00
_cell.angle_beta   90.00
_cell.angle_gamma   90.00
#
_symmetry.space_group_name_H-M   'P 1'
#
loop_
_entity.id
_entity.type
_entity.pdbx_description
1 polymer ?
#
loop_
_entity_poly.entity_id
_entity_poly.type
_entity_poly.pdbx_seq_one_letter_code
_entity_poly.pdbx_strand_id
1 'polypeptide(L)'
;MEEKWKKVNPVLPLDYPDPDVIRVDDTYYMVSTTMHFMPGCVILRSYNLADWEIYSYVYETLELTDQECLKNGKNAYGQGMWAATLRYEKGMFYLIFVANDTGKTYLFRAPDLKGPWQKNEIEGFYHDCSLLFDEGRAFLAYGNRQIYVM
;
A
#
# COMPACT_ATOMS: atom_id res chain seq x y z
N MET A 1 -22.69 -22.71 -23.73
CA MET A 1 -22.22 -23.26 -22.44
C MET A 1 -22.12 -22.06 -21.49
N GLU A 2 -23.08 -21.91 -20.59
CA GLU A 2 -22.99 -20.89 -19.54
C GLU A 2 -21.94 -21.36 -18.54
N GLU A 3 -20.77 -20.76 -18.52
CA GLU A 3 -19.85 -20.85 -17.38
C GLU A 3 -20.54 -20.22 -16.19
N LYS A 4 -21.08 -21.03 -15.30
CA LYS A 4 -21.54 -20.59 -14.01
C LYS A 4 -20.31 -20.07 -13.25
N TRP A 5 -20.20 -18.75 -13.16
CA TRP A 5 -19.26 -18.10 -12.25
C TRP A 5 -19.53 -18.60 -10.83
N LYS A 6 -18.73 -19.53 -10.35
CA LYS A 6 -18.80 -19.95 -8.96
C LYS A 6 -18.32 -18.77 -8.12
N LYS A 7 -19.21 -18.22 -7.31
CA LYS A 7 -18.82 -17.28 -6.26
C LYS A 7 -17.85 -18.01 -5.32
N VAL A 8 -16.59 -17.63 -5.36
CA VAL A 8 -15.55 -18.15 -4.45
C VAL A 8 -15.35 -17.10 -3.37
N ASN A 9 -15.74 -17.43 -2.14
CA ASN A 9 -15.45 -16.64 -0.95
C ASN A 9 -14.82 -17.56 0.10
N PRO A 10 -13.74 -17.14 0.73
CA PRO A 10 -12.99 -15.90 0.47
C PRO A 10 -12.23 -15.96 -0.87
N VAL A 11 -12.14 -14.80 -1.56
CA VAL A 11 -11.33 -14.67 -2.78
C VAL A 11 -9.84 -14.86 -2.47
N LEU A 12 -9.40 -14.36 -1.32
CA LEU A 12 -8.06 -14.54 -0.77
C LEU A 12 -8.19 -15.14 0.63
N PRO A 13 -7.79 -16.40 0.86
CA PRO A 13 -7.88 -17.04 2.18
C PRO A 13 -6.67 -16.72 3.07
N LEU A 14 -6.18 -15.49 3.01
CA LEU A 14 -5.02 -14.97 3.74
C LEU A 14 -5.36 -13.59 4.33
N ASP A 15 -4.51 -13.14 5.23
CA ASP A 15 -4.67 -11.83 5.88
C ASP A 15 -4.08 -10.72 4.98
N TYR A 16 -4.97 -9.98 4.33
CA TYR A 16 -4.67 -8.81 3.53
C TYR A 16 -5.55 -7.64 3.98
N PRO A 17 -5.25 -7.01 5.13
CA PRO A 17 -6.06 -5.94 5.66
C PRO A 17 -5.89 -4.64 4.86
N ASP A 18 -6.90 -3.76 4.94
CA ASP A 18 -6.93 -2.42 4.37
C ASP A 18 -6.56 -2.39 2.88
N PRO A 19 -7.16 -3.23 2.02
CA PRO A 19 -6.77 -3.30 0.62
C PRO A 19 -7.19 -2.05 -0.16
N ASP A 20 -6.29 -1.52 -0.99
CA ASP A 20 -6.61 -0.54 -2.03
C ASP A 20 -6.31 -1.14 -3.40
N VAL A 21 -7.27 -1.03 -4.32
CA VAL A 21 -7.21 -1.67 -5.65
C VAL A 21 -7.31 -0.64 -6.74
N ILE A 22 -6.37 -0.71 -7.70
CA ILE A 22 -6.43 0.07 -8.93
C ILE A 22 -6.47 -0.84 -10.15
N ARG A 23 -6.94 -0.32 -11.27
CA ARG A 23 -6.83 -0.95 -12.58
C ARG A 23 -5.93 -0.11 -13.48
N VAL A 24 -4.94 -0.77 -14.09
CA VAL A 24 -4.11 -0.18 -15.14
C VAL A 24 -4.20 -1.11 -16.35
N ASP A 25 -4.72 -0.59 -17.46
CA ASP A 25 -5.07 -1.36 -18.65
C ASP A 25 -5.96 -2.57 -18.32
N ASP A 26 -5.49 -3.78 -18.58
CA ASP A 26 -6.22 -5.03 -18.35
C ASP A 26 -5.86 -5.73 -17.03
N THR A 27 -5.12 -5.04 -16.16
CA THR A 27 -4.57 -5.62 -14.95
C THR A 27 -5.04 -4.86 -13.72
N TYR A 28 -5.45 -5.62 -12.69
CA TYR A 28 -5.77 -5.08 -11.37
C TYR A 28 -4.58 -5.27 -10.45
N TYR A 29 -4.27 -4.24 -9.68
CA TYR A 29 -3.23 -4.26 -8.67
C TYR A 29 -3.82 -3.88 -7.32
N MET A 30 -3.48 -4.64 -6.30
CA MET A 30 -3.94 -4.43 -4.93
C MET A 30 -2.74 -4.27 -4.02
N VAL A 31 -2.74 -3.25 -3.19
CA VAL A 31 -1.83 -3.11 -2.07
C VAL A 31 -2.54 -3.47 -0.78
N SER A 32 -1.82 -3.95 0.21
CA SER A 32 -2.38 -4.25 1.51
C SER A 32 -1.38 -3.96 2.62
N THR A 33 -1.91 -3.71 3.81
CA THR A 33 -1.15 -3.52 5.04
C THR A 33 -0.31 -4.74 5.37
N THR A 34 0.96 -4.54 5.67
CA THR A 34 1.86 -5.60 6.15
C THR A 34 2.37 -5.37 7.58
N MET A 35 1.99 -4.24 8.19
CA MET A 35 2.42 -3.84 9.54
C MET A 35 3.94 -3.91 9.70
N HIS A 36 4.41 -4.74 10.62
CA HIS A 36 5.82 -4.95 10.93
C HIS A 36 6.51 -6.01 10.07
N PHE A 37 5.77 -6.69 9.19
CA PHE A 37 6.38 -7.69 8.32
C PHE A 37 7.18 -7.05 7.19
N MET A 38 8.35 -7.63 6.91
CA MET A 38 9.25 -7.24 5.83
C MET A 38 9.60 -8.47 4.98
N PRO A 39 9.65 -8.32 3.65
CA PRO A 39 9.42 -7.11 2.85
C PRO A 39 8.02 -6.52 3.06
N GLY A 40 7.89 -5.20 2.96
CA GLY A 40 6.65 -4.50 3.30
C GLY A 40 5.91 -3.89 2.11
N CYS A 41 4.63 -3.61 2.37
CA CYS A 41 3.65 -3.17 1.41
C CYS A 41 3.57 -4.14 0.22
N VAL A 42 2.89 -5.25 0.44
CA VAL A 42 2.68 -6.26 -0.60
C VAL A 42 1.82 -5.70 -1.74
N ILE A 43 2.22 -6.01 -2.97
CA ILE A 43 1.44 -5.74 -4.17
C ILE A 43 1.01 -7.06 -4.76
N LEU A 44 -0.30 -7.24 -4.91
CA LEU A 44 -0.90 -8.38 -5.59
C LEU A 44 -1.38 -7.95 -6.97
N ARG A 45 -1.47 -8.91 -7.88
CA ARG A 45 -1.95 -8.71 -9.23
C ARG A 45 -3.07 -9.69 -9.55
N SER A 46 -4.06 -9.23 -10.33
CA SER A 46 -5.14 -10.05 -10.86
C SER A 46 -5.57 -9.56 -12.25
N TYR A 47 -6.08 -10.48 -13.08
CA TYR A 47 -6.69 -10.15 -14.37
C TYR A 47 -8.22 -10.25 -14.33
N ASN A 48 -8.79 -10.79 -13.25
CA ASN A 48 -10.23 -11.09 -13.16
C ASN A 48 -10.85 -10.78 -11.78
N LEU A 49 -10.08 -10.18 -10.84
CA LEU A 49 -10.48 -9.89 -9.46
C LEU A 49 -10.78 -11.13 -8.58
N ALA A 50 -10.63 -12.33 -9.12
CA ALA A 50 -10.88 -13.58 -8.41
C ALA A 50 -9.57 -14.32 -8.08
N ASP A 51 -8.66 -14.38 -9.05
CA ASP A 51 -7.37 -15.05 -8.91
C ASP A 51 -6.30 -13.98 -8.72
N TRP A 52 -5.66 -14.01 -7.55
CA TRP A 52 -4.63 -13.07 -7.15
C TRP A 52 -3.30 -13.77 -6.91
N GLU A 53 -2.23 -13.13 -7.33
CA GLU A 53 -0.87 -13.57 -7.07
C GLU A 53 -0.04 -12.43 -6.46
N ILE A 54 0.93 -12.75 -5.63
CA ILE A 54 1.91 -11.77 -5.16
C ILE A 54 2.75 -11.34 -6.37
N TYR A 55 2.78 -10.04 -6.63
CA TYR A 55 3.50 -9.47 -7.75
C TYR A 55 4.84 -8.87 -7.34
N SER A 56 4.85 -8.09 -6.26
CA SER A 56 6.05 -7.46 -5.72
C SER A 56 5.83 -6.94 -4.30
N TYR A 57 6.87 -6.34 -3.74
CA TYR A 57 6.84 -5.57 -2.50
C TYR A 57 7.45 -4.20 -2.78
N VAL A 58 7.01 -3.18 -2.03
CA VAL A 58 7.46 -1.79 -2.23
C VAL A 58 8.85 -1.56 -1.63
N TYR A 59 9.13 -2.19 -0.50
CA TYR A 59 10.42 -2.06 0.19
C TYR A 59 10.83 -3.36 0.88
N GLU A 60 12.15 -3.60 0.93
CA GLU A 60 12.74 -4.69 1.71
C GLU A 60 12.78 -4.35 3.21
N THR A 61 13.18 -3.12 3.51
CA THR A 61 13.22 -2.55 4.86
C THR A 61 12.84 -1.09 4.78
N LEU A 62 12.18 -0.54 5.83
CA LEU A 62 11.72 0.84 5.79
C LEU A 62 12.78 1.83 6.29
N GLU A 63 13.22 1.73 7.56
CA GLU A 63 14.17 2.67 8.19
C GLU A 63 15.33 1.97 8.92
N LEU A 64 15.29 0.66 9.08
CA LEU A 64 16.28 -0.11 9.84
C LEU A 64 16.43 0.36 11.30
N THR A 65 15.32 0.80 11.90
CA THR A 65 15.29 1.18 13.31
C THR A 65 15.60 -0.02 14.22
N ASP A 66 15.91 0.22 15.47
CA ASP A 66 16.07 -0.85 16.47
C ASP A 66 14.81 -1.72 16.59
N GLN A 67 13.63 -1.13 16.41
CA GLN A 67 12.34 -1.83 16.46
C GLN A 67 12.17 -2.76 15.27
N GLU A 68 12.44 -2.28 14.06
CA GLU A 68 12.39 -3.08 12.82
C GLU A 68 13.44 -4.19 12.81
N CYS A 69 14.62 -3.90 13.34
CA CYS A 69 15.74 -4.84 13.40
C CYS A 69 15.73 -5.78 14.60
N LEU A 70 14.74 -5.71 15.48
CA LEU A 70 14.63 -6.48 16.73
C LEU A 70 15.86 -6.32 17.63
N LYS A 71 16.45 -5.13 17.68
CA LYS A 71 17.64 -4.82 18.46
C LYS A 71 17.27 -4.19 19.80
N ASN A 72 18.18 -4.31 20.77
CA ASN A 72 18.08 -3.67 22.09
C ASN A 72 16.75 -3.97 22.83
N GLY A 73 16.19 -5.18 22.62
CA GLY A 73 14.94 -5.59 23.22
C GLY A 73 13.69 -4.87 22.68
N LYS A 74 13.83 -4.10 21.59
CA LYS A 74 12.74 -3.41 20.92
C LYS A 74 12.12 -4.27 19.82
N ASN A 75 10.85 -3.99 19.51
CA ASN A 75 10.15 -4.60 18.37
C ASN A 75 9.08 -3.64 17.82
N ALA A 76 8.66 -3.86 16.58
CA ALA A 76 7.60 -3.11 15.92
C ALA A 76 6.28 -3.92 15.84
N TYR A 77 6.09 -4.94 16.70
CA TYR A 77 4.92 -5.80 16.65
C TYR A 77 3.61 -5.02 16.74
N GLY A 78 2.71 -5.24 15.77
CA GLY A 78 1.45 -4.51 15.64
C GLY A 78 1.58 -3.05 15.18
N GLN A 79 2.80 -2.60 14.89
CA GLN A 79 3.12 -1.27 14.33
C GLN A 79 3.64 -1.44 12.88
N GLY A 80 4.43 -0.50 12.40
CA GLY A 80 4.92 -0.51 11.03
C GLY A 80 3.96 0.17 10.07
N MET A 81 3.98 -0.23 8.79
CA MET A 81 3.14 0.38 7.78
C MET A 81 1.66 -0.01 7.94
N TRP A 82 0.79 0.99 7.86
CA TRP A 82 -0.66 0.84 7.90
C TRP A 82 -1.26 1.25 6.55
N ALA A 83 -2.57 1.18 6.43
CA ALA A 83 -3.36 1.37 5.21
C ALA A 83 -2.67 2.22 4.13
N ALA A 84 -2.33 1.59 3.00
CA ALA A 84 -1.69 2.27 1.87
C ALA A 84 -2.72 2.66 0.80
N THR A 85 -2.47 3.75 0.11
CA THR A 85 -3.17 4.10 -1.13
C THR A 85 -2.23 3.99 -2.33
N LEU A 86 -2.67 3.33 -3.39
CA LEU A 86 -1.95 3.18 -4.65
C LEU A 86 -2.67 3.93 -5.76
N ARG A 87 -1.94 4.71 -6.56
CA ARG A 87 -2.48 5.39 -7.75
C ARG A 87 -1.51 5.30 -8.91
N TYR A 88 -2.06 5.40 -10.11
CA TYR A 88 -1.30 5.49 -11.35
C TYR A 88 -1.69 6.76 -12.10
N GLU A 89 -0.72 7.61 -12.37
CA GLU A 89 -0.93 8.88 -13.07
C GLU A 89 0.23 9.15 -14.02
N LYS A 90 -0.09 9.37 -15.30
CA LYS A 90 0.89 9.76 -16.35
C LYS A 90 2.15 8.89 -16.39
N GLY A 91 1.99 7.57 -16.35
CA GLY A 91 3.11 6.63 -16.46
C GLY A 91 3.88 6.39 -15.16
N MET A 92 3.38 6.86 -14.03
CA MET A 92 4.04 6.75 -12.74
C MET A 92 3.08 6.18 -11.69
N PHE A 93 3.54 5.23 -10.92
CA PHE A 93 2.85 4.75 -9.72
C PHE A 93 3.22 5.61 -8.52
N TYR A 94 2.23 5.90 -7.70
CA TYR A 94 2.33 6.63 -6.44
C TYR A 94 1.72 5.79 -5.35
N LEU A 95 2.42 5.67 -4.24
CA LEU A 95 1.96 4.92 -3.08
C LEU A 95 2.26 5.72 -1.82
N ILE A 96 1.26 5.92 -0.96
CA ILE A 96 1.38 6.65 0.30
C ILE A 96 0.84 5.77 1.42
N PHE A 97 1.53 5.79 2.54
CA PHE A 97 1.08 5.19 3.80
C PHE A 97 1.74 5.87 5.01
N VAL A 98 1.23 5.61 6.19
CA VAL A 98 1.86 5.96 7.46
C VAL A 98 2.48 4.74 8.11
N ALA A 99 3.59 4.93 8.83
CA ALA A 99 4.17 3.89 9.67
C ALA A 99 4.18 4.33 11.13
N ASN A 100 3.55 3.53 11.99
CA ASN A 100 3.34 3.88 13.39
C ASN A 100 4.60 3.78 14.26
N ASP A 101 5.50 2.87 13.90
CA ASP A 101 6.77 2.70 14.60
C ASP A 101 7.72 3.87 14.39
N THR A 102 7.66 4.50 13.21
CA THR A 102 8.47 5.68 12.88
C THR A 102 7.74 7.00 13.10
N GLY A 103 6.40 6.98 13.17
CA GLY A 103 5.56 8.18 13.27
C GLY A 103 5.57 9.05 12.01
N LYS A 104 5.84 8.47 10.84
CA LYS A 104 6.03 9.19 9.58
C LYS A 104 5.01 8.81 8.52
N THR A 105 4.86 9.70 7.54
CA THR A 105 4.17 9.44 6.28
C THR A 105 5.19 9.28 5.17
N TYR A 106 5.03 8.23 4.37
CA TYR A 106 5.94 7.92 3.26
C TYR A 106 5.22 7.99 1.92
N LEU A 107 5.87 8.64 0.96
CA LEU A 107 5.50 8.63 -0.46
C LEU A 107 6.54 7.83 -1.23
N PHE A 108 6.09 6.79 -1.90
CA PHE A 108 6.87 6.02 -2.85
C PHE A 108 6.41 6.31 -4.28
N ARG A 109 7.36 6.42 -5.21
CA ARG A 109 7.09 6.61 -6.63
C ARG A 109 7.94 5.66 -7.46
N ALA A 110 7.35 5.06 -8.50
CA ALA A 110 8.09 4.22 -9.44
C ALA A 110 7.39 4.18 -10.81
N PRO A 111 8.12 4.02 -11.90
CA PRO A 111 7.53 3.80 -13.23
C PRO A 111 6.98 2.38 -13.38
N ASP A 112 7.42 1.44 -12.56
CA ASP A 112 7.00 0.04 -12.54
C ASP A 112 6.77 -0.42 -11.10
N LEU A 113 5.78 -1.28 -10.88
CA LEU A 113 5.44 -1.82 -9.56
C LEU A 113 6.50 -2.78 -8.98
N LYS A 114 7.44 -3.22 -9.79
CA LYS A 114 8.65 -3.92 -9.33
C LYS A 114 9.79 -2.98 -8.94
N GLY A 115 9.55 -1.67 -9.06
CA GLY A 115 10.55 -0.66 -8.76
C GLY A 115 11.55 -0.39 -9.89
N PRO A 116 12.65 0.28 -9.60
CA PRO A 116 13.01 0.73 -8.25
C PRO A 116 12.10 1.83 -7.73
N TRP A 117 11.69 1.72 -6.47
CA TRP A 117 10.87 2.71 -5.80
C TRP A 117 11.72 3.84 -5.21
N GLN A 118 11.35 5.07 -5.53
CA GLN A 118 11.90 6.25 -4.88
C GLN A 118 11.09 6.55 -3.62
N LYS A 119 11.71 6.44 -2.44
CA LYS A 119 11.12 6.78 -1.14
C LYS A 119 11.32 8.25 -0.80
N ASN A 120 10.26 8.91 -0.35
CA ASN A 120 10.28 10.25 0.21
C ASN A 120 9.46 10.27 1.51
N GLU A 121 9.84 11.10 2.46
CA GLU A 121 9.03 11.42 3.63
C GLU A 121 8.18 12.66 3.33
N ILE A 122 6.93 12.64 3.79
CA ILE A 122 6.05 13.80 3.78
C ILE A 122 5.92 14.27 5.23
N GLU A 123 6.13 15.55 5.46
CA GLU A 123 5.95 16.15 6.78
C GLU A 123 4.49 15.98 7.25
N GLY A 124 4.30 15.40 8.43
CA GLY A 124 3.00 15.11 9.01
C GLY A 124 2.69 13.61 9.10
N PHE A 125 1.63 13.29 9.85
CA PHE A 125 1.12 11.92 10.01
C PHE A 125 -0.31 11.86 9.47
N TYR A 126 -0.48 11.38 8.24
CA TYR A 126 -1.74 11.38 7.51
C TYR A 126 -2.42 10.00 7.57
N HIS A 127 -3.08 9.76 8.70
CA HIS A 127 -3.72 8.48 9.00
C HIS A 127 -4.79 8.12 7.97
N ASP A 128 -4.79 6.87 7.52
CA ASP A 128 -5.75 6.29 6.55
C ASP A 128 -5.97 7.19 5.33
N CYS A 129 -4.86 7.64 4.76
CA CYS A 129 -4.92 8.59 3.67
C CYS A 129 -5.30 7.95 2.33
N SER A 130 -5.97 8.73 1.50
CA SER A 130 -6.28 8.40 0.10
C SER A 130 -5.80 9.48 -0.84
N LEU A 131 -5.12 9.09 -1.92
CA LEU A 131 -4.56 9.99 -2.92
C LEU A 131 -5.49 10.08 -4.13
N LEU A 132 -5.73 11.31 -4.61
CA LEU A 132 -6.45 11.59 -5.84
C LEU A 132 -5.64 12.57 -6.70
N PHE A 133 -5.58 12.32 -8.01
CA PHE A 133 -5.06 13.25 -9.00
C PHE A 133 -6.22 13.87 -9.80
N ASP A 134 -6.25 15.19 -9.88
CA ASP A 134 -7.22 15.94 -10.66
C ASP A 134 -6.60 17.22 -11.21
N GLU A 135 -6.80 17.48 -12.50
CA GLU A 135 -6.29 18.68 -13.21
C GLU A 135 -4.81 18.98 -12.96
N GLY A 136 -3.97 17.94 -12.86
CA GLY A 136 -2.52 18.07 -12.63
C GLY A 136 -2.14 18.41 -11.19
N ARG A 137 -3.09 18.39 -10.27
CA ARG A 137 -2.89 18.52 -8.83
C ARG A 137 -3.04 17.17 -8.14
N ALA A 138 -2.39 17.01 -7.01
CA ALA A 138 -2.56 15.87 -6.11
C ALA A 138 -3.32 16.33 -4.87
N PHE A 139 -4.33 15.56 -4.48
CA PHE A 139 -5.12 15.79 -3.28
C PHE A 139 -4.95 14.59 -2.36
N LEU A 140 -4.73 14.86 -1.09
CA LEU A 140 -4.63 13.85 -0.05
C LEU A 140 -5.80 14.02 0.92
N ALA A 141 -6.73 13.05 0.93
CA ALA A 141 -7.76 12.94 1.94
C ALA A 141 -7.24 12.08 3.09
N TYR A 142 -7.43 12.49 4.32
CA TYR A 142 -6.92 11.78 5.50
C TYR A 142 -7.76 12.07 6.74
N GLY A 143 -7.60 11.25 7.76
CA GLY A 143 -8.23 11.45 9.05
C GLY A 143 -8.95 10.20 9.55
N ASN A 144 -9.45 10.28 10.77
CA ASN A 144 -10.10 9.15 11.44
C ASN A 144 -11.56 9.48 11.77
N ARG A 145 -11.81 10.51 12.62
CA ARG A 145 -13.17 10.94 13.00
C ARG A 145 -13.65 12.14 12.17
N GLN A 146 -12.70 12.92 11.69
CA GLN A 146 -12.92 14.03 10.77
C GLN A 146 -12.03 13.79 9.56
N ILE A 147 -12.56 14.07 8.36
CA ILE A 147 -11.81 13.95 7.11
C ILE A 147 -11.30 15.33 6.72
N TYR A 148 -10.02 15.38 6.42
CA TYR A 148 -9.33 16.57 5.92
C TYR A 148 -8.88 16.30 4.48
N VAL A 149 -8.75 17.36 3.70
CA VAL A 149 -8.21 17.31 2.33
C VAL A 149 -7.18 18.42 2.21
N MET A 150 -6.03 18.08 1.65
CA MET A 150 -4.95 19.01 1.34
C MET A 150 -4.51 18.87 -0.12
#